data_a91a4a7586eb332d7a71a1e4c2c6f950
#
_entry.id   a91a4a7586eb332d7a71a1e4c2c6f950
#
_cell.length_a   1.000
_cell.length_b   1.000
_cell.length_c   1.000
_cell.angle_alpha   90.00
_cell.angle_beta   90.00
_cell.angle_gamma   90.00
#
_symmetry.space_group_name_H-M   'P 1'
#
loop_
_entity.id
_entity.type
_entity.pdbx_description
1 polymer ?
#
loop_
_entity_poly.entity_id
_entity_poly.type
_entity_poly.pdbx_seq_one_letter_code
_entity_poly.pdbx_strand_id
1 'polypeptide(L)'
;MADTIRRADYQYVHVPDKPGEGARILGALKDAGVNLLSLTAFPDGKGTTQIDLVTENADGLAKAAKGLGLKLSDRKRAFFIQGDDRAGAAAEIFRKLADAGVNVHATNAAAGARGGFGMIVWVRPENYDKAAKALGV
;
A
#
# COMPACT_ATOMS: atom_id res chain seq x y z
N MET A 1 20.45 10.24 5.62
CA MET A 1 19.23 11.05 5.62
C MET A 1 18.11 10.28 6.30
N ALA A 2 17.26 10.96 7.05
CA ALA A 2 16.19 10.29 7.76
C ALA A 2 15.11 9.79 6.81
N ASP A 3 14.45 8.70 7.18
CA ASP A 3 13.31 8.21 6.44
C ASP A 3 12.13 9.16 6.57
N THR A 4 11.33 9.26 5.53
CA THR A 4 10.05 9.95 5.56
C THR A 4 8.96 8.92 5.81
N ILE A 5 8.24 9.08 6.91
CA ILE A 5 7.15 8.20 7.29
C ILE A 5 5.85 9.00 7.27
N ARG A 6 4.84 8.49 6.62
CA ARG A 6 3.53 9.17 6.58
C ARG A 6 2.39 8.19 6.62
N ARG A 7 1.25 8.68 7.10
CA ARG A 7 0.00 7.93 7.01
C ARG A 7 -0.45 7.91 5.56
N ALA A 8 -0.99 6.80 5.13
CA ALA A 8 -1.50 6.64 3.78
C ALA A 8 -2.85 5.93 3.82
N ASP A 9 -3.75 6.38 2.96
CA ASP A 9 -5.00 5.67 2.75
C ASP A 9 -4.82 4.68 1.61
N TYR A 10 -5.47 3.52 1.72
CA TYR A 10 -5.50 2.56 0.64
C TYR A 10 -6.90 1.99 0.46
N GLN A 11 -7.14 1.49 -0.72
CA GLN A 11 -8.35 0.74 -1.05
C GLN A 11 -7.95 -0.45 -1.91
N TYR A 12 -8.76 -1.50 -1.90
CA TYR A 12 -8.49 -2.65 -2.73
C TYR A 12 -9.69 -3.02 -3.59
N VAL A 13 -9.40 -3.73 -4.66
CA VAL A 13 -10.39 -4.36 -5.53
C VAL A 13 -10.08 -5.83 -5.65
N HIS A 14 -11.09 -6.62 -6.00
CA HIS A 14 -10.93 -8.00 -6.39
C HIS A 14 -11.21 -8.14 -7.88
N VAL A 15 -10.32 -8.82 -8.58
CA VAL A 15 -10.47 -9.14 -10.00
C VAL A 15 -10.32 -10.66 -10.19
N PRO A 16 -10.85 -11.24 -11.28
CA PRO A 16 -10.60 -12.65 -11.56
C PRO A 16 -9.09 -12.93 -11.63
N ASP A 17 -8.67 -14.07 -11.07
CA ASP A 17 -7.25 -14.47 -11.07
C ASP A 17 -6.88 -15.09 -12.42
N LYS A 18 -6.71 -14.23 -13.42
CA LYS A 18 -6.34 -14.64 -14.78
C LYS A 18 -5.58 -13.52 -15.51
N PRO A 19 -4.81 -13.89 -16.55
CA PRO A 19 -4.05 -12.90 -17.33
C PRO A 19 -4.93 -11.78 -17.86
N GLY A 20 -4.43 -10.53 -17.80
CA GLY A 20 -5.08 -9.35 -18.34
C GLY A 20 -5.96 -8.57 -17.37
N GLU A 21 -6.39 -9.18 -16.26
CA GLU A 21 -7.29 -8.50 -15.32
C GLU A 21 -6.58 -7.35 -14.59
N GLY A 22 -5.34 -7.57 -14.15
CA GLY A 22 -4.54 -6.49 -13.57
C GLY A 22 -4.26 -5.39 -14.57
N ALA A 23 -3.93 -5.74 -15.81
CA ALA A 23 -3.70 -4.76 -16.86
C ALA A 23 -4.94 -3.91 -17.14
N ARG A 24 -6.13 -4.48 -17.02
CA ARG A 24 -7.39 -3.78 -17.25
C ARG A 24 -7.61 -2.66 -16.24
N ILE A 25 -7.45 -2.95 -14.93
CA ILE A 25 -7.61 -1.92 -13.89
C ILE A 25 -6.49 -0.88 -13.94
N LEU A 26 -5.25 -1.32 -14.10
CA LEU A 26 -4.11 -0.41 -14.16
C LEU A 26 -4.15 0.48 -15.41
N GLY A 27 -4.60 -0.05 -16.52
CA GLY A 27 -4.81 0.73 -17.74
C GLY A 27 -5.89 1.80 -17.57
N ALA A 28 -6.98 1.49 -16.90
CA ALA A 28 -8.02 2.47 -16.60
C ALA A 28 -7.51 3.59 -15.67
N LEU A 29 -6.67 3.25 -14.69
CA LEU A 29 -6.04 4.24 -13.81
C LEU A 29 -5.08 5.14 -14.59
N LYS A 30 -4.31 4.57 -15.50
CA LYS A 30 -3.43 5.33 -16.39
C LYS A 30 -4.24 6.33 -17.22
N ASP A 31 -5.31 5.87 -17.84
CA ASP A 31 -6.16 6.71 -18.69
C ASP A 31 -6.84 7.83 -17.90
N ALA A 32 -7.12 7.59 -16.63
CA ALA A 32 -7.69 8.59 -15.72
C ALA A 32 -6.63 9.51 -15.12
N GLY A 33 -5.35 9.33 -15.43
CA GLY A 33 -4.25 10.12 -14.87
C GLY A 33 -3.97 9.85 -13.39
N VAL A 34 -4.36 8.69 -12.90
CA VAL A 34 -4.16 8.32 -11.49
C VAL A 34 -2.80 7.69 -11.31
N ASN A 35 -1.93 8.35 -10.54
CA ASN A 35 -0.64 7.79 -10.16
C ASN A 35 -0.78 6.97 -8.88
N LEU A 36 -0.08 5.84 -8.84
CA LEU A 36 -0.04 4.97 -7.67
C LEU A 36 1.27 5.16 -6.92
N LEU A 37 1.20 5.31 -5.62
CA LEU A 37 2.36 5.32 -4.74
C LEU A 37 2.78 3.91 -4.38
N SER A 38 1.83 3.00 -4.26
CA SER A 38 2.07 1.60 -3.95
C SER A 38 1.01 0.73 -4.60
N LEU A 39 1.43 -0.44 -5.02
CA LEU A 39 0.59 -1.47 -5.61
C LEU A 39 1.04 -2.81 -5.04
N THR A 40 0.12 -3.54 -4.45
CA THR A 40 0.38 -4.89 -3.97
C THR A 40 -0.75 -5.79 -4.43
N ALA A 41 -0.42 -6.88 -5.10
CA ALA A 41 -1.42 -7.79 -5.65
C ALA A 41 -1.06 -9.22 -5.31
N PHE A 42 -2.07 -10.00 -4.96
CA PHE A 42 -1.88 -11.42 -4.61
C PHE A 42 -3.19 -12.19 -4.81
N PRO A 43 -3.11 -13.47 -5.19
CA PRO A 43 -4.31 -14.31 -5.27
C PRO A 43 -4.84 -14.59 -3.86
N ASP A 44 -6.16 -14.65 -3.73
CA ASP A 44 -6.81 -14.94 -2.43
C ASP A 44 -7.14 -16.41 -2.22
N GLY A 45 -6.82 -17.26 -3.20
CA GLY A 45 -7.11 -18.69 -3.16
C GLY A 45 -8.56 -19.06 -3.47
N LYS A 46 -9.38 -18.07 -3.85
CA LYS A 46 -10.81 -18.23 -4.15
C LYS A 46 -11.16 -17.89 -5.61
N GLY A 47 -10.16 -17.91 -6.48
CA GLY A 47 -10.34 -17.59 -7.89
C GLY A 47 -10.27 -16.11 -8.22
N THR A 48 -9.96 -15.26 -7.23
CA THR A 48 -9.75 -13.82 -7.44
C THR A 48 -8.38 -13.39 -6.94
N THR A 49 -7.95 -12.24 -7.45
CA THR A 49 -6.75 -11.54 -7.00
C THR A 49 -7.17 -10.26 -6.32
N GLN A 50 -6.64 -10.03 -5.12
CA GLN A 50 -6.81 -8.77 -4.42
C GLN A 50 -5.70 -7.82 -4.86
N ILE A 51 -6.07 -6.60 -5.20
CA ILE A 51 -5.13 -5.55 -5.59
C ILE A 51 -5.30 -4.38 -4.64
N ASP A 52 -4.30 -4.15 -3.82
CA ASP A 52 -4.25 -3.02 -2.88
C ASP A 52 -3.61 -1.83 -3.58
N LEU A 53 -4.26 -0.68 -3.52
CA LEU A 53 -3.87 0.51 -4.25
C LEU A 53 -3.73 1.70 -3.30
N VAL A 54 -2.56 2.33 -3.32
CA VAL A 54 -2.29 3.56 -2.56
C VAL A 54 -2.13 4.70 -3.55
N THR A 55 -2.98 5.70 -3.45
CA THR A 55 -2.91 6.89 -4.30
C THR A 55 -3.36 8.13 -3.53
N GLU A 56 -2.86 9.29 -3.93
CA GLU A 56 -3.33 10.57 -3.41
C GLU A 56 -4.57 11.08 -4.16
N ASN A 57 -4.99 10.38 -5.23
CA ASN A 57 -6.16 10.72 -6.04
C ASN A 57 -7.27 9.69 -5.85
N ALA A 58 -7.92 9.73 -4.67
CA ALA A 58 -9.00 8.80 -4.33
C ALA A 58 -10.21 8.94 -5.26
N ASP A 59 -10.53 10.17 -5.69
CA ASP A 59 -11.66 10.42 -6.59
C ASP A 59 -11.42 9.80 -7.97
N GLY A 60 -10.23 9.94 -8.52
CA GLY A 60 -9.84 9.32 -9.78
C GLY A 60 -9.88 7.80 -9.71
N LEU A 61 -9.42 7.23 -8.60
CA LEU A 61 -9.48 5.80 -8.35
C LEU A 61 -10.93 5.30 -8.33
N ALA A 62 -11.80 5.99 -7.59
CA ALA A 62 -13.21 5.63 -7.48
C ALA A 62 -13.89 5.67 -8.85
N LYS A 63 -13.62 6.70 -9.64
CA LYS A 63 -14.17 6.88 -10.97
C LYS A 63 -13.73 5.77 -11.93
N ALA A 64 -12.45 5.43 -11.92
CA ALA A 64 -11.88 4.37 -12.76
C ALA A 64 -12.49 3.01 -12.39
N ALA A 65 -12.58 2.69 -11.10
CA ALA A 65 -13.16 1.44 -10.64
C ALA A 65 -14.65 1.33 -11.03
N LYS A 66 -15.40 2.41 -10.86
CA LYS A 66 -16.81 2.47 -11.25
C LYS A 66 -16.99 2.23 -12.74
N GLY A 67 -16.13 2.82 -13.57
CA GLY A 67 -16.17 2.65 -15.02
C GLY A 67 -15.94 1.20 -15.47
N LEU A 68 -15.23 0.41 -14.65
CA LEU A 68 -14.98 -1.01 -14.91
C LEU A 68 -15.99 -1.93 -14.21
N GLY A 69 -16.95 -1.38 -13.48
CA GLY A 69 -17.88 -2.18 -12.68
C GLY A 69 -17.23 -2.87 -11.48
N LEU A 70 -16.09 -2.38 -11.02
CA LEU A 70 -15.38 -2.94 -9.88
C LEU A 70 -15.78 -2.22 -8.60
N LYS A 71 -15.96 -2.98 -7.53
CA LYS A 71 -16.27 -2.45 -6.21
C LYS A 71 -14.97 -2.21 -5.43
N LEU A 72 -14.73 -0.96 -5.07
CA LEU A 72 -13.65 -0.63 -4.14
C LEU A 72 -14.03 -1.01 -2.71
N SER A 73 -13.04 -1.43 -1.93
CA SER A 73 -13.19 -1.53 -0.49
C SER A 73 -13.45 -0.15 0.12
N ASP A 74 -13.89 -0.13 1.38
CA ASP A 74 -13.85 1.09 2.17
C ASP A 74 -12.41 1.60 2.24
N ARG A 75 -12.28 2.91 2.48
CA ARG A 75 -10.98 3.54 2.65
C ARG A 75 -10.34 3.02 3.95
N LYS A 76 -9.14 2.47 3.84
CA LYS A 76 -8.38 1.90 4.95
C LYS A 76 -7.08 2.65 5.12
N ARG A 77 -6.37 2.41 6.22
CA ARG A 77 -5.15 3.15 6.55
C ARG A 77 -3.94 2.23 6.61
N ALA A 78 -2.82 2.74 6.12
CA ALA A 78 -1.52 2.10 6.16
C ALA A 78 -0.45 3.16 6.48
N PHE A 79 0.81 2.74 6.47
CA PHE A 79 1.95 3.67 6.58
C PHE A 79 2.80 3.52 5.32
N PHE A 80 3.25 4.64 4.79
CA PHE A 80 4.11 4.70 3.63
C PHE A 80 5.45 5.31 4.02
N ILE A 81 6.52 4.58 3.77
CA ILE A 81 7.88 4.95 4.20
C ILE A 81 8.77 5.04 2.97
N GLN A 82 9.55 6.09 2.89
CA GLN A 82 10.55 6.27 1.85
C GLN A 82 11.84 6.77 2.50
N GLY A 83 12.98 6.36 1.95
CA GLY A 83 14.26 6.79 2.46
C GLY A 83 15.42 6.29 1.62
N ASP A 84 16.62 6.42 2.15
CA ASP A 84 17.81 5.92 1.50
C ASP A 84 17.93 4.41 1.72
N ASP A 85 18.20 3.68 0.63
CA ASP A 85 18.39 2.24 0.70
C ASP A 85 19.69 1.93 1.43
N ARG A 86 19.60 1.00 2.38
CA ARG A 86 20.72 0.58 3.19
C ARG A 86 20.41 -0.73 3.89
N ALA A 87 21.45 -1.43 4.31
CA ALA A 87 21.26 -2.61 5.16
C ALA A 87 20.55 -2.22 6.45
N GLY A 88 19.46 -2.91 6.77
CA GLY A 88 18.71 -2.69 8.00
C GLY A 88 17.65 -1.60 7.96
N ALA A 89 17.39 -0.96 6.83
CA ALA A 89 16.35 0.08 6.73
C ALA A 89 14.99 -0.42 7.24
N ALA A 90 14.55 -1.57 6.77
CA ALA A 90 13.28 -2.16 7.23
C ALA A 90 13.35 -2.62 8.69
N ALA A 91 14.50 -3.08 9.13
CA ALA A 91 14.70 -3.53 10.53
C ALA A 91 14.45 -2.39 11.52
N GLU A 92 14.84 -1.18 11.20
CA GLU A 92 14.61 -0.01 12.05
C GLU A 92 13.12 0.26 12.25
N ILE A 93 12.34 0.15 11.17
CA ILE A 93 10.88 0.33 11.23
C ILE A 93 10.24 -0.77 12.08
N PHE A 94 10.61 -2.03 11.82
CA PHE A 94 10.10 -3.16 12.60
C PHE A 94 10.46 -3.04 14.08
N ARG A 95 11.67 -2.54 14.41
CA ARG A 95 12.08 -2.35 15.80
C ARG A 95 11.20 -1.33 16.52
N LYS A 96 10.91 -0.21 15.88
CA LYS A 96 10.02 0.81 16.46
C LYS A 96 8.64 0.24 16.78
N LEU A 97 8.09 -0.57 15.88
CA LEU A 97 6.78 -1.18 16.08
C LEU A 97 6.83 -2.27 17.15
N ALA A 98 7.87 -3.10 17.15
CA ALA A 98 8.03 -4.16 18.14
C ALA A 98 8.19 -3.59 19.55
N ASP A 99 8.98 -2.53 19.72
CA ASP A 99 9.16 -1.88 21.01
C ASP A 99 7.87 -1.28 21.56
N ALA A 100 6.93 -0.93 20.69
CA ALA A 100 5.60 -0.47 21.06
C ALA A 100 4.59 -1.61 21.22
N GLY A 101 5.00 -2.86 21.03
CA GLY A 101 4.11 -4.02 21.13
C GLY A 101 3.14 -4.14 19.95
N VAL A 102 3.48 -3.56 18.79
CA VAL A 102 2.64 -3.62 17.59
C VAL A 102 3.17 -4.67 16.63
N ASN A 103 2.32 -5.61 16.27
CA ASN A 103 2.64 -6.60 15.24
C ASN A 103 2.36 -6.05 13.85
N VAL A 104 3.28 -6.29 12.91
CA VAL A 104 3.06 -5.96 11.50
C VAL A 104 2.16 -7.03 10.89
N HIS A 105 1.03 -6.60 10.35
CA HIS A 105 0.08 -7.51 9.70
C HIS A 105 0.56 -7.93 8.31
N ALA A 106 1.05 -6.96 7.55
CA ALA A 106 1.63 -7.21 6.22
C ALA A 106 2.59 -6.06 5.88
N THR A 107 3.54 -6.33 5.02
CA THR A 107 4.47 -5.32 4.54
C THR A 107 5.02 -5.70 3.17
N ASN A 108 5.43 -4.70 2.44
CA ASN A 108 6.13 -4.85 1.19
C ASN A 108 7.14 -3.70 1.09
N ALA A 109 8.36 -4.02 0.71
CA ALA A 109 9.42 -3.04 0.56
C ALA A 109 10.26 -3.38 -0.66
N ALA A 110 10.76 -2.37 -1.33
CA ALA A 110 11.62 -2.56 -2.50
C ALA A 110 12.64 -1.44 -2.58
N ALA A 111 13.86 -1.79 -2.99
CA ALA A 111 14.85 -0.81 -3.38
C ALA A 111 14.40 -0.16 -4.69
N GLY A 112 14.51 1.14 -4.75
CA GLY A 112 14.15 1.92 -5.93
C GLY A 112 15.36 2.48 -6.64
N ALA A 113 15.12 3.33 -7.61
CA ALA A 113 16.18 4.02 -8.34
C ALA A 113 16.89 5.04 -7.44
N ARG A 114 18.13 5.37 -7.82
CA ARG A 114 18.91 6.45 -7.19
C ARG A 114 19.19 6.21 -5.71
N GLY A 115 19.36 4.95 -5.31
CA GLY A 115 19.69 4.60 -3.93
C GLY A 115 18.55 4.79 -2.94
N GLY A 116 17.31 4.86 -3.40
CA GLY A 116 16.15 4.96 -2.53
C GLY A 116 15.48 3.63 -2.25
N PHE A 117 14.61 3.60 -1.25
CA PHE A 117 13.69 2.49 -1.01
C PHE A 117 12.30 3.02 -0.70
N GLY A 118 11.31 2.18 -0.92
CA GLY A 118 9.93 2.43 -0.50
C GLY A 118 9.37 1.24 0.27
N MET A 119 8.49 1.49 1.20
CA MET A 119 7.90 0.46 2.04
C MET A 119 6.47 0.84 2.39
N ILE A 120 5.59 -0.12 2.32
CA ILE A 120 4.23 0.00 2.83
C ILE A 120 4.07 -0.94 4.01
N VAL A 121 3.44 -0.48 5.08
CA VAL A 121 3.21 -1.28 6.29
C VAL A 121 1.74 -1.24 6.65
N TRP A 122 1.17 -2.43 6.85
CA TRP A 122 -0.19 -2.61 7.34
C TRP A 122 -0.13 -3.18 8.75
N VAL A 123 -0.90 -2.57 9.64
CA VAL A 123 -1.16 -3.10 10.98
C VAL A 123 -2.66 -3.28 11.14
N ARG A 124 -3.08 -4.05 12.12
CA ARG A 124 -4.51 -4.20 12.39
C ARG A 124 -5.11 -2.86 12.79
N PRO A 125 -6.38 -2.57 12.40
CA PRO A 125 -7.02 -1.29 12.69
C PRO A 125 -6.97 -0.86 14.15
N GLU A 126 -7.13 -1.81 15.08
CA GLU A 126 -7.07 -1.54 16.51
C GLU A 126 -5.70 -1.10 17.01
N ASN A 127 -4.65 -1.35 16.23
CA ASN A 127 -3.26 -0.97 16.55
C ASN A 127 -2.77 0.25 15.79
N TYR A 128 -3.60 0.82 14.91
CA TYR A 128 -3.13 1.87 14.01
C TYR A 128 -2.62 3.12 14.72
N ASP A 129 -3.38 3.62 15.71
CA ASP A 129 -2.98 4.83 16.42
C ASP A 129 -1.72 4.60 17.26
N LYS A 130 -1.59 3.43 17.85
CA LYS A 130 -0.40 3.03 18.60
C LYS A 130 0.82 2.93 17.68
N ALA A 131 0.64 2.35 16.50
CA ALA A 131 1.69 2.28 15.48
C ALA A 131 2.10 3.66 14.98
N ALA A 132 1.13 4.53 14.72
CA ALA A 132 1.39 5.91 14.29
C ALA A 132 2.25 6.64 15.30
N LYS A 133 1.92 6.53 16.58
CA LYS A 133 2.71 7.13 17.66
C LYS A 133 4.13 6.58 17.69
N ALA A 134 4.29 5.26 17.56
CA ALA A 134 5.59 4.61 17.55
C ALA A 134 6.46 5.08 16.36
N LEU A 135 5.83 5.33 15.22
CA LEU A 135 6.50 5.81 14.01
C LEU A 135 6.67 7.34 13.97
N GLY A 136 6.06 8.07 14.89
CA GLY A 136 6.19 9.51 14.97
C GLY A 136 5.30 10.30 14.02
N VAL A 137 4.16 9.74 13.65
CA VAL A 137 3.21 10.37 12.71
C VAL A 137 1.78 10.44 13.24
#